data_a86822053d227e879b870a91de792ec0
#
_entry.id   a86822053d227e879b870a91de792ec0
#
_cell.length_a   1.000
_cell.length_b   1.000
_cell.length_c   1.000
_cell.angle_alpha   90.00
_cell.angle_beta   90.00
_cell.angle_gamma   90.00
#
_symmetry.space_group_name_H-M   'P 1'
#
loop_
_entity.id
_entity.type
_entity.pdbx_description
1 polymer ?
#
loop_
_entity_poly.entity_id
_entity_poly.type
_entity_poly.pdbx_seq_one_letter_code
_entity_poly.pdbx_strand_id
1 'polypeptide(L)'
;MLDLAKRFASKGYHIYLDYHFSDTWADPQHNNAPAAWPTTLPELSKTIRSYVNSTLHTFKDAGVDLSIVSLGNEIRHGMVWPLGYVEVDTFPDRARAKNFTGLATIYSAARRGVDDAVAGGVHKPDVMIHVDNGWNVTLQEAWFSALTDTGLVTTADWDVFGFSFYPFYGTAATFKNLKKSLTTMSRKYKKPVQVVETDYPVLCSGQWGPVPDLSEPSIPVSVDGQIDWVHKVIDVVRQVPQGRGTGVHYWEPAWTNLTSLGSACDDAILFQADYSAWPTTNAYSRKSVNMFNY
;
A
#
# COMPACT_ATOMS: atom_id res chain seq x y z
N MET A 1 -9.15 8.06 12.60
CA MET A 1 -9.42 7.29 11.39
C MET A 1 -10.91 7.02 11.15
N LEU A 2 -11.65 6.47 12.09
CA LEU A 2 -13.08 6.14 11.91
C LEU A 2 -13.93 7.34 11.50
N ASP A 3 -13.76 8.51 12.12
CA ASP A 3 -14.51 9.73 11.76
C ASP A 3 -14.20 10.22 10.35
N LEU A 4 -12.94 10.05 9.90
CA LEU A 4 -12.55 10.36 8.53
C LEU A 4 -13.27 9.41 7.55
N ALA A 5 -13.27 8.12 7.83
CA ALA A 5 -13.97 7.13 7.01
C ALA A 5 -15.47 7.41 6.93
N LYS A 6 -16.14 7.73 8.06
CA LYS A 6 -17.54 8.19 8.08
C LYS A 6 -17.78 9.37 7.17
N ARG A 7 -16.90 10.38 7.24
CA ARG A 7 -17.01 11.60 6.43
C ARG A 7 -16.94 11.30 4.94
N PHE A 8 -16.02 10.41 4.51
CA PHE A 8 -15.89 10.03 3.12
C PHE A 8 -17.03 9.08 2.68
N ALA A 9 -17.39 8.09 3.48
CA ALA A 9 -18.50 7.19 3.20
C ALA A 9 -19.83 7.96 3.02
N SER A 10 -20.10 8.96 3.87
CA SER A 10 -21.30 9.81 3.75
C SER A 10 -21.35 10.64 2.45
N LYS A 11 -20.24 10.76 1.74
CA LYS A 11 -20.13 11.41 0.43
C LYS A 11 -20.19 10.41 -0.74
N GLY A 12 -20.40 9.13 -0.45
CA GLY A 12 -20.47 8.06 -1.46
C GLY A 12 -19.12 7.48 -1.88
N TYR A 13 -18.03 7.78 -1.17
CA TYR A 13 -16.74 7.16 -1.45
C TYR A 13 -16.65 5.75 -0.87
N HIS A 14 -16.05 4.85 -1.63
CA HIS A 14 -15.63 3.55 -1.14
C HIS A 14 -14.45 3.70 -0.19
N ILE A 15 -14.46 2.91 0.90
CA ILE A 15 -13.40 2.96 1.91
C ILE A 15 -12.50 1.74 1.78
N TYR A 16 -11.21 2.02 1.59
CA TYR A 16 -10.12 1.05 1.67
C TYR A 16 -9.40 1.25 3.02
N LEU A 17 -9.31 0.19 3.83
CA LEU A 17 -8.59 0.19 5.09
C LEU A 17 -7.29 -0.58 4.94
N ASP A 18 -6.17 0.08 5.19
CA ASP A 18 -4.85 -0.54 5.24
C ASP A 18 -4.40 -0.73 6.70
N TYR A 19 -4.11 -1.97 7.08
CA TYR A 19 -3.64 -2.28 8.41
C TYR A 19 -2.13 -2.13 8.52
N HIS A 20 -1.67 -1.11 9.23
CA HIS A 20 -0.30 -0.97 9.69
C HIS A 20 -0.17 -1.63 11.07
N PHE A 21 0.08 -2.92 11.13
CA PHE A 21 0.16 -3.67 12.40
C PHE A 21 1.41 -3.33 13.21
N SER A 22 1.61 -2.05 13.52
CA SER A 22 2.74 -1.49 14.25
C SER A 22 2.31 -0.29 15.09
N ASP A 23 3.02 0.01 16.17
CA ASP A 23 2.82 1.21 16.98
C ASP A 23 3.45 2.46 16.33
N THR A 24 4.29 2.27 15.33
CA THR A 24 5.02 3.30 14.62
C THR A 24 4.70 3.25 13.13
N TRP A 25 5.66 3.56 12.31
CA TRP A 25 5.53 3.46 10.87
C TRP A 25 5.61 1.99 10.43
N ALA A 26 4.82 1.60 9.44
CA ALA A 26 4.90 0.28 8.81
C ALA A 26 5.26 0.46 7.33
N ASP A 27 6.46 0.03 6.96
CA ASP A 27 6.99 0.05 5.60
C ASP A 27 7.96 -1.14 5.43
N PRO A 28 8.61 -1.33 4.26
CA PRO A 28 9.53 -2.45 4.07
C PRO A 28 10.72 -2.52 5.03
N GLN A 29 11.00 -1.45 5.80
CA GLN A 29 12.09 -1.39 6.78
C GLN A 29 11.56 -1.35 8.23
N HIS A 30 10.27 -1.11 8.44
CA HIS A 30 9.66 -0.86 9.75
C HIS A 30 8.32 -1.60 9.87
N ASN A 31 8.35 -2.87 10.23
CA ASN A 31 7.14 -3.68 10.45
C ASN A 31 7.17 -4.40 11.81
N ASN A 32 7.69 -3.69 12.84
CA ASN A 32 7.78 -4.25 14.19
C ASN A 32 6.39 -4.48 14.79
N ALA A 33 6.25 -5.58 15.52
CA ALA A 33 5.02 -5.86 16.27
C ALA A 33 4.72 -4.72 17.26
N PRO A 34 3.43 -4.40 17.49
CA PRO A 34 3.05 -3.52 18.59
C PRO A 34 3.61 -4.03 19.92
N ALA A 35 4.16 -3.11 20.74
CA ALA A 35 4.83 -3.46 21.99
C ALA A 35 3.92 -4.21 22.98
N ALA A 36 2.62 -3.98 22.92
CA ALA A 36 1.62 -4.65 23.76
C ALA A 36 1.22 -6.04 23.26
N TRP A 37 1.68 -6.45 22.04
CA TRP A 37 1.27 -7.73 21.48
C TRP A 37 2.15 -8.88 21.95
N PRO A 38 1.61 -10.13 21.98
CA PRO A 38 2.38 -11.31 22.40
C PRO A 38 3.60 -11.59 21.51
N THR A 39 4.63 -12.15 22.13
CA THR A 39 5.91 -12.48 21.49
C THR A 39 6.02 -13.95 21.09
N THR A 40 4.94 -14.73 21.22
CA THR A 40 4.88 -16.12 20.74
C THR A 40 3.91 -16.21 19.55
N LEU A 41 4.25 -17.02 18.56
CA LEU A 41 3.46 -17.12 17.32
C LEU A 41 2.00 -17.58 17.57
N PRO A 42 1.70 -18.56 18.44
CA PRO A 42 0.33 -18.96 18.72
C PRO A 42 -0.53 -17.87 19.36
N GLU A 43 0.02 -17.12 20.31
CA GLU A 43 -0.71 -16.05 21.00
C GLU A 43 -0.87 -14.83 20.11
N LEU A 44 0.19 -14.45 19.38
CA LEU A 44 0.13 -13.38 18.38
C LEU A 44 -0.93 -13.67 17.32
N SER A 45 -1.02 -14.92 16.84
CA SER A 45 -2.05 -15.33 15.88
C SER A 45 -3.47 -15.15 16.41
N LYS A 46 -3.69 -15.42 17.70
CA LYS A 46 -5.00 -15.15 18.35
C LYS A 46 -5.27 -13.66 18.44
N THR A 47 -4.25 -12.89 18.82
CA THR A 47 -4.36 -11.43 18.98
C THR A 47 -4.69 -10.76 17.67
N ILE A 48 -3.95 -11.03 16.58
CA ILE A 48 -4.19 -10.39 15.26
C ILE A 48 -5.57 -10.79 14.70
N ARG A 49 -5.98 -12.06 14.85
CA ARG A 49 -7.32 -12.51 14.45
C ARG A 49 -8.42 -11.73 15.17
N SER A 50 -8.31 -11.60 16.51
CA SER A 50 -9.26 -10.85 17.31
C SER A 50 -9.25 -9.36 16.97
N TYR A 51 -8.07 -8.78 16.75
CA TYR A 51 -7.90 -7.37 16.40
C TYR A 51 -8.57 -7.04 15.06
N VAL A 52 -8.32 -7.83 14.01
CA VAL A 52 -8.96 -7.64 12.70
C VAL A 52 -10.48 -7.78 12.83
N ASN A 53 -10.97 -8.85 13.48
CA ASN A 53 -12.40 -9.06 13.69
C ASN A 53 -13.06 -7.87 14.42
N SER A 54 -12.49 -7.41 15.54
CA SER A 54 -13.05 -6.29 16.30
C SER A 54 -13.02 -4.96 15.55
N THR A 55 -11.94 -4.71 14.79
CA THR A 55 -11.83 -3.50 13.96
C THR A 55 -12.93 -3.47 12.91
N LEU A 56 -13.16 -4.55 12.19
CA LEU A 56 -14.19 -4.62 11.16
C LEU A 56 -15.60 -4.42 11.75
N HIS A 57 -15.89 -4.98 12.93
CA HIS A 57 -17.14 -4.69 13.64
C HIS A 57 -17.25 -3.22 14.04
N THR A 58 -16.16 -2.58 14.46
CA THR A 58 -16.16 -1.15 14.80
C THR A 58 -16.56 -0.28 13.59
N PHE A 59 -16.08 -0.60 12.39
CA PHE A 59 -16.50 0.11 11.17
C PHE A 59 -17.97 -0.16 10.83
N LYS A 60 -18.41 -1.42 10.88
CA LYS A 60 -19.82 -1.80 10.69
C LYS A 60 -20.75 -1.06 11.65
N ASP A 61 -20.44 -1.08 12.95
CA ASP A 61 -21.26 -0.45 13.99
C ASP A 61 -21.32 1.08 13.82
N ALA A 62 -20.32 1.64 13.17
CA ALA A 62 -20.27 3.05 12.78
C ALA A 62 -20.99 3.36 11.47
N GLY A 63 -21.59 2.36 10.81
CA GLY A 63 -22.29 2.51 9.52
C GLY A 63 -21.35 2.70 8.33
N VAL A 64 -20.11 2.19 8.40
CA VAL A 64 -19.12 2.27 7.34
C VAL A 64 -18.83 0.89 6.80
N ASP A 65 -19.24 0.60 5.58
CA ASP A 65 -18.85 -0.60 4.85
C ASP A 65 -17.46 -0.39 4.24
N LEU A 66 -16.55 -1.31 4.52
CA LEU A 66 -15.23 -1.35 3.91
C LEU A 66 -15.30 -2.13 2.59
N SER A 67 -14.82 -1.51 1.51
CA SER A 67 -14.76 -2.17 0.20
C SER A 67 -13.54 -3.07 0.08
N ILE A 68 -12.41 -2.63 0.63
CA ILE A 68 -11.13 -3.35 0.60
C ILE A 68 -10.49 -3.26 1.98
N VAL A 69 -9.82 -4.34 2.40
CA VAL A 69 -8.93 -4.33 3.55
C VAL A 69 -7.57 -4.93 3.15
N SER A 70 -6.49 -4.22 3.41
CA SER A 70 -5.13 -4.77 3.29
C SER A 70 -4.67 -5.32 4.63
N LEU A 71 -4.25 -6.57 4.64
CA LEU A 71 -3.75 -7.23 5.84
C LEU A 71 -2.23 -7.05 5.95
N GLY A 72 -1.84 -5.82 6.26
CA GLY A 72 -0.46 -5.36 6.37
C GLY A 72 -0.08 -4.41 5.24
N ASN A 73 0.75 -3.42 5.56
CA ASN A 73 1.27 -2.41 4.65
C ASN A 73 2.70 -2.77 4.20
N GLU A 74 2.93 -2.78 2.89
CA GLU A 74 4.25 -2.99 2.25
C GLU A 74 5.05 -4.16 2.85
N ILE A 75 4.42 -5.30 2.98
CA ILE A 75 4.94 -6.46 3.72
C ILE A 75 6.01 -7.28 2.96
N ARG A 76 6.86 -6.64 2.14
CA ARG A 76 7.96 -7.33 1.44
C ARG A 76 8.85 -8.12 2.38
N HIS A 77 9.24 -7.53 3.51
CA HIS A 77 9.99 -8.21 4.56
C HIS A 77 9.10 -8.79 5.66
N GLY A 78 7.82 -9.03 5.35
CA GLY A 78 6.83 -9.54 6.30
C GLY A 78 6.22 -8.45 7.17
N MET A 79 5.46 -8.86 8.17
CA MET A 79 4.80 -7.97 9.12
C MET A 79 4.92 -8.50 10.55
N VAL A 80 4.71 -7.62 11.54
CA VAL A 80 4.70 -8.00 12.98
C VAL A 80 6.00 -8.70 13.39
N TRP A 81 7.13 -8.02 13.10
CA TRP A 81 8.46 -8.53 13.39
C TRP A 81 8.71 -8.71 14.91
N PRO A 82 9.58 -9.67 15.31
CA PRO A 82 10.39 -10.55 14.45
C PRO A 82 9.67 -11.82 13.95
N LEU A 83 8.48 -12.14 14.46
CA LEU A 83 7.83 -13.44 14.21
C LEU A 83 7.38 -13.62 12.76
N GLY A 84 6.95 -12.54 12.10
CA GLY A 84 6.56 -12.54 10.70
C GLY A 84 7.63 -12.01 9.74
N TYR A 85 8.87 -11.82 10.20
CA TYR A 85 9.97 -11.37 9.35
C TYR A 85 10.31 -12.41 8.28
N VAL A 86 10.49 -11.94 7.04
CA VAL A 86 10.92 -12.77 5.90
C VAL A 86 12.15 -12.18 5.24
N GLU A 87 13.01 -13.06 4.72
CA GLU A 87 14.20 -12.67 3.97
C GLU A 87 13.86 -12.58 2.48
N VAL A 88 14.08 -11.41 1.91
CA VAL A 88 13.88 -11.17 0.48
C VAL A 88 15.10 -10.46 -0.10
N ASP A 89 15.83 -11.17 -0.96
CA ASP A 89 16.97 -10.64 -1.70
C ASP A 89 16.58 -10.45 -3.17
N THR A 90 16.93 -9.31 -3.73
CA THR A 90 16.75 -9.01 -5.14
C THR A 90 18.11 -8.94 -5.85
N PHE A 91 18.18 -9.59 -7.01
CA PHE A 91 19.34 -9.59 -7.91
C PHE A 91 18.86 -9.07 -9.28
N PRO A 92 19.76 -8.66 -10.19
CA PRO A 92 19.37 -8.12 -11.49
C PRO A 92 18.42 -9.02 -12.31
N ASP A 93 18.57 -10.35 -12.19
CA ASP A 93 17.86 -11.35 -12.97
C ASP A 93 16.96 -12.30 -12.16
N ARG A 94 17.01 -12.21 -10.80
CA ARG A 94 16.29 -13.11 -9.90
C ARG A 94 16.00 -12.47 -8.57
N ALA A 95 15.06 -13.07 -7.81
CA ALA A 95 14.85 -12.78 -6.40
C ALA A 95 14.84 -14.07 -5.59
N ARG A 96 15.19 -13.99 -4.31
CA ARG A 96 15.02 -15.07 -3.33
C ARG A 96 14.08 -14.59 -2.24
N ALA A 97 13.17 -15.47 -1.85
CA ALA A 97 12.24 -15.25 -0.76
C ALA A 97 12.26 -16.48 0.14
N LYS A 98 12.50 -16.30 1.45
CA LYS A 98 12.69 -17.37 2.42
C LYS A 98 12.03 -17.05 3.76
N ASN A 99 11.88 -18.08 4.60
CA ASN A 99 11.39 -17.99 5.98
C ASN A 99 9.93 -17.49 6.08
N PHE A 100 9.08 -17.88 5.14
CA PHE A 100 7.70 -17.39 5.03
C PHE A 100 6.71 -18.04 6.01
N THR A 101 7.09 -19.09 6.74
CA THR A 101 6.15 -19.82 7.64
C THR A 101 5.55 -18.93 8.72
N GLY A 102 6.37 -18.06 9.33
CA GLY A 102 5.90 -17.12 10.36
C GLY A 102 4.89 -16.12 9.79
N LEU A 103 5.26 -15.46 8.69
CA LEU A 103 4.38 -14.54 7.98
C LEU A 103 3.07 -15.23 7.55
N ALA A 104 3.17 -16.39 6.92
CA ALA A 104 2.00 -17.13 6.44
C ALA A 104 1.05 -17.52 7.59
N THR A 105 1.60 -17.90 8.75
CA THR A 105 0.79 -18.20 9.95
C THR A 105 0.05 -16.96 10.45
N ILE A 106 0.74 -15.82 10.54
CA ILE A 106 0.18 -14.54 11.00
C ILE A 106 -0.87 -14.04 9.99
N TYR A 107 -0.54 -14.04 8.70
CA TYR A 107 -1.45 -13.62 7.63
C TYR A 107 -2.72 -14.48 7.61
N SER A 108 -2.59 -15.81 7.69
CA SER A 108 -3.72 -16.74 7.77
C SER A 108 -4.59 -16.48 9.00
N ALA A 109 -4.00 -16.08 10.13
CA ALA A 109 -4.75 -15.71 11.34
C ALA A 109 -5.51 -14.38 11.14
N ALA A 110 -4.88 -13.36 10.56
CA ALA A 110 -5.52 -12.08 10.22
C ALA A 110 -6.70 -12.31 9.24
N ARG A 111 -6.47 -13.14 8.20
CA ARG A 111 -7.51 -13.52 7.22
C ARG A 111 -8.71 -14.19 7.88
N ARG A 112 -8.47 -15.12 8.82
CA ARG A 112 -9.58 -15.70 9.63
C ARG A 112 -10.31 -14.67 10.46
N GLY A 113 -9.64 -13.59 10.90
CA GLY A 113 -10.31 -12.47 11.57
C GLY A 113 -11.33 -11.76 10.66
N VAL A 114 -11.03 -11.66 9.37
CA VAL A 114 -12.00 -11.16 8.37
C VAL A 114 -13.16 -12.13 8.23
N ASP A 115 -12.90 -13.44 8.13
CA ASP A 115 -13.96 -14.46 8.02
C ASP A 115 -14.90 -14.46 9.23
N ASP A 116 -14.34 -14.33 10.45
CA ASP A 116 -15.12 -14.23 11.69
C ASP A 116 -16.03 -12.99 11.67
N ALA A 117 -15.50 -11.85 11.21
CA ALA A 117 -16.26 -10.61 11.11
C ALA A 117 -17.43 -10.73 10.12
N VAL A 118 -17.16 -11.31 8.94
CA VAL A 118 -18.18 -11.57 7.92
C VAL A 118 -19.25 -12.53 8.45
N ALA A 119 -18.85 -13.61 9.14
CA ALA A 119 -19.79 -14.52 9.81
C ALA A 119 -20.60 -13.79 10.90
N GLY A 120 -20.06 -12.76 11.55
CA GLY A 120 -20.72 -11.85 12.48
C GLY A 120 -21.56 -10.75 11.81
N GLY A 121 -21.74 -10.82 10.48
CA GLY A 121 -22.61 -9.91 9.72
C GLY A 121 -21.94 -8.61 9.26
N VAL A 122 -20.61 -8.54 9.24
CA VAL A 122 -19.89 -7.46 8.55
C VAL A 122 -20.02 -7.68 7.04
N HIS A 123 -20.20 -6.58 6.26
CA HIS A 123 -20.12 -6.65 4.80
C HIS A 123 -18.76 -7.21 4.39
N LYS A 124 -18.74 -8.21 3.48
CA LYS A 124 -17.51 -8.86 3.05
C LYS A 124 -16.65 -7.87 2.23
N PRO A 125 -15.50 -7.42 2.72
CA PRO A 125 -14.56 -6.64 1.91
C PRO A 125 -13.75 -7.56 0.99
N ASP A 126 -13.20 -7.00 -0.08
CA ASP A 126 -12.09 -7.64 -0.77
C ASP A 126 -10.83 -7.60 0.11
N VAL A 127 -10.12 -8.72 0.21
CA VAL A 127 -8.87 -8.81 0.98
C VAL A 127 -7.69 -8.57 0.06
N MET A 128 -6.84 -7.62 0.42
CA MET A 128 -5.64 -7.25 -0.33
C MET A 128 -4.38 -7.73 0.37
N ILE A 129 -3.37 -8.08 -0.42
CA ILE A 129 -1.96 -8.14 0.01
C ILE A 129 -1.24 -6.97 -0.63
N HIS A 130 -0.62 -6.12 0.21
CA HIS A 130 0.12 -4.95 -0.21
C HIS A 130 1.64 -5.18 -0.10
N VAL A 131 2.33 -5.12 -1.23
CA VAL A 131 3.78 -5.27 -1.34
C VAL A 131 4.35 -4.08 -2.12
N ASP A 132 5.48 -3.56 -1.67
CA ASP A 132 6.19 -2.48 -2.37
C ASP A 132 6.85 -2.93 -3.68
N ASN A 133 7.52 -1.99 -4.36
CA ASN A 133 8.22 -2.27 -5.63
C ASN A 133 7.37 -3.00 -6.67
N GLY A 134 6.11 -2.56 -6.84
CA GLY A 134 5.15 -3.17 -7.77
C GLY A 134 5.63 -3.29 -9.22
N TRP A 135 6.65 -2.52 -9.61
CA TRP A 135 7.30 -2.59 -10.92
C TRP A 135 8.20 -3.82 -11.10
N ASN A 136 8.67 -4.44 -10.01
CA ASN A 136 9.64 -5.54 -10.05
C ASN A 136 8.96 -6.90 -10.13
N VAL A 137 8.65 -7.35 -11.34
CA VAL A 137 7.96 -8.62 -11.58
C VAL A 137 8.68 -9.82 -10.96
N THR A 138 10.02 -9.82 -10.99
CA THR A 138 10.83 -10.93 -10.47
C THR A 138 10.68 -11.05 -8.95
N LEU A 139 10.68 -9.91 -8.26
CA LEU A 139 10.41 -9.83 -6.83
C LEU A 139 8.99 -10.34 -6.52
N GLN A 140 7.99 -9.78 -7.22
CA GLN A 140 6.58 -10.13 -6.95
C GLN A 140 6.31 -11.62 -7.17
N GLU A 141 6.80 -12.19 -8.27
CA GLU A 141 6.63 -13.63 -8.51
C GLU A 141 7.31 -14.50 -7.44
N ALA A 142 8.53 -14.17 -7.00
CA ALA A 142 9.24 -14.92 -5.99
C ALA A 142 8.53 -14.81 -4.62
N TRP A 143 8.07 -13.63 -4.26
CA TRP A 143 7.41 -13.35 -2.99
C TRP A 143 6.08 -14.12 -2.85
N PHE A 144 5.19 -13.98 -3.83
CA PHE A 144 3.89 -14.65 -3.80
C PHE A 144 4.02 -16.17 -3.95
N SER A 145 5.01 -16.67 -4.70
CA SER A 145 5.31 -18.11 -4.73
C SER A 145 5.76 -18.61 -3.36
N ALA A 146 6.71 -17.90 -2.70
CA ALA A 146 7.19 -18.32 -1.38
C ALA A 146 6.08 -18.31 -0.31
N LEU A 147 5.14 -17.35 -0.38
CA LEU A 147 3.99 -17.32 0.52
C LEU A 147 3.10 -18.55 0.31
N THR A 148 2.73 -18.88 -0.94
CA THR A 148 1.85 -20.00 -1.25
C THR A 148 2.53 -21.37 -1.08
N ASP A 149 3.84 -21.47 -1.30
CA ASP A 149 4.62 -22.70 -1.12
C ASP A 149 4.66 -23.16 0.35
N THR A 150 4.32 -22.28 1.31
CA THR A 150 4.15 -22.67 2.72
C THR A 150 2.99 -23.65 2.92
N GLY A 151 2.00 -23.68 2.01
CA GLY A 151 0.75 -24.41 2.16
C GLY A 151 -0.21 -23.84 3.23
N LEU A 152 0.18 -22.79 3.94
CA LEU A 152 -0.63 -22.13 4.98
C LEU A 152 -1.51 -21.00 4.43
N VAL A 153 -1.11 -20.44 3.30
CA VAL A 153 -1.83 -19.42 2.53
C VAL A 153 -1.98 -19.92 1.10
N THR A 154 -3.18 -19.81 0.57
CA THR A 154 -3.52 -20.19 -0.79
C THR A 154 -3.97 -18.98 -1.59
N THR A 155 -4.12 -19.10 -2.88
CA THR A 155 -4.64 -18.01 -3.73
C THR A 155 -6.08 -17.61 -3.40
N ALA A 156 -6.81 -18.37 -2.59
CA ALA A 156 -8.15 -18.04 -2.12
C ALA A 156 -8.15 -17.09 -0.92
N ASP A 157 -6.99 -16.87 -0.29
CA ASP A 157 -6.89 -16.10 0.94
C ASP A 157 -6.71 -14.58 0.70
N TRP A 158 -6.61 -14.15 -0.56
CA TRP A 158 -6.69 -12.73 -0.93
C TRP A 158 -7.47 -12.55 -2.23
N ASP A 159 -8.03 -11.38 -2.45
CA ASP A 159 -8.86 -11.05 -3.61
C ASP A 159 -8.15 -10.11 -4.58
N VAL A 160 -7.32 -9.18 -4.08
CA VAL A 160 -6.68 -8.10 -4.84
C VAL A 160 -5.21 -7.99 -4.51
N PHE A 161 -4.38 -7.66 -5.50
CA PHE A 161 -2.99 -7.24 -5.28
C PHE A 161 -2.92 -5.72 -5.11
N GLY A 162 -2.27 -5.25 -4.05
CA GLY A 162 -1.86 -3.86 -3.85
C GLY A 162 -0.36 -3.70 -4.05
N PHE A 163 0.05 -2.69 -4.82
CA PHE A 163 1.46 -2.42 -5.08
C PHE A 163 1.78 -0.95 -4.92
N SER A 164 2.89 -0.64 -4.24
CA SER A 164 3.45 0.71 -4.26
C SER A 164 4.30 0.93 -5.50
N PHE A 165 4.23 2.13 -6.06
CA PHE A 165 5.01 2.54 -7.23
C PHE A 165 5.40 4.00 -7.13
N TYR A 166 6.69 4.25 -6.94
CA TYR A 166 7.25 5.58 -6.76
C TYR A 166 8.39 5.85 -7.75
N PRO A 167 8.61 7.12 -8.16
CA PRO A 167 9.62 7.46 -9.15
C PRO A 167 11.06 7.47 -8.62
N PHE A 168 11.23 7.58 -7.29
CA PHE A 168 12.52 7.87 -6.65
C PHE A 168 13.13 6.68 -5.90
N TYR A 169 12.49 5.51 -5.94
CA TYR A 169 13.04 4.27 -5.33
C TYR A 169 13.64 3.34 -6.39
N GLY A 170 14.54 3.91 -7.20
CA GLY A 170 15.32 3.20 -8.19
C GLY A 170 14.92 3.50 -9.64
N THR A 171 15.93 3.67 -10.48
CA THR A 171 15.76 4.03 -11.92
C THR A 171 15.05 2.96 -12.75
N ALA A 172 14.93 1.73 -12.22
CA ALA A 172 14.17 0.65 -12.86
C ALA A 172 12.66 0.70 -12.58
N ALA A 173 12.19 1.60 -11.70
CA ALA A 173 10.77 1.82 -11.41
C ALA A 173 10.06 2.58 -12.55
N THR A 174 10.12 2.04 -13.78
CA THR A 174 9.53 2.64 -14.97
C THR A 174 8.11 2.17 -15.22
N PHE A 175 7.30 2.98 -15.94
CA PHE A 175 5.97 2.57 -16.39
C PHE A 175 5.98 1.28 -17.21
N LYS A 176 7.02 1.06 -18.01
CA LYS A 176 7.20 -0.18 -18.80
C LYS A 176 7.31 -1.40 -17.87
N ASN A 177 8.13 -1.28 -16.82
CA ASN A 177 8.33 -2.37 -15.87
C ASN A 177 7.10 -2.57 -14.99
N LEU A 178 6.43 -1.49 -14.56
CA LEU A 178 5.15 -1.57 -13.85
C LEU A 178 4.11 -2.32 -14.69
N LYS A 179 3.89 -1.92 -15.95
CA LYS A 179 2.95 -2.59 -16.86
C LYS A 179 3.24 -4.09 -17.00
N LYS A 180 4.54 -4.45 -17.17
CA LYS A 180 4.96 -5.84 -17.26
C LYS A 180 4.59 -6.59 -15.98
N SER A 181 4.91 -6.03 -14.82
CA SER A 181 4.67 -6.65 -13.52
C SER A 181 3.17 -6.85 -13.26
N LEU A 182 2.37 -5.78 -13.33
CA LEU A 182 0.92 -5.84 -13.09
C LEU A 182 0.23 -6.84 -14.03
N THR A 183 0.60 -6.83 -15.32
CA THR A 183 0.06 -7.75 -16.31
C THR A 183 0.42 -9.21 -15.98
N THR A 184 1.67 -9.47 -15.60
CA THR A 184 2.15 -10.83 -15.27
C THR A 184 1.43 -11.35 -14.03
N MET A 185 1.39 -10.56 -12.95
CA MET A 185 0.74 -10.95 -11.70
C MET A 185 -0.76 -11.20 -11.89
N SER A 186 -1.44 -10.27 -12.56
CA SER A 186 -2.88 -10.42 -12.84
C SER A 186 -3.20 -11.65 -13.69
N ARG A 187 -2.39 -11.96 -14.71
CA ARG A 187 -2.58 -13.15 -15.55
C ARG A 187 -2.32 -14.45 -14.81
N LYS A 188 -1.22 -14.52 -14.06
CA LYS A 188 -0.78 -15.71 -13.32
C LYS A 188 -1.81 -16.12 -12.27
N TYR A 189 -2.31 -15.18 -11.50
CA TYR A 189 -3.22 -15.44 -10.38
C TYR A 189 -4.70 -15.19 -10.72
N LYS A 190 -5.01 -14.65 -11.89
CA LYS A 190 -6.37 -14.28 -12.35
C LYS A 190 -7.09 -13.30 -11.40
N LYS A 191 -6.34 -12.39 -10.79
CA LYS A 191 -6.83 -11.43 -9.79
C LYS A 191 -6.68 -9.99 -10.24
N PRO A 192 -7.50 -9.07 -9.71
CA PRO A 192 -7.33 -7.63 -9.83
C PRO A 192 -5.99 -7.17 -9.22
N VAL A 193 -5.49 -6.06 -9.75
CA VAL A 193 -4.29 -5.36 -9.27
C VAL A 193 -4.60 -3.87 -9.12
N GLN A 194 -4.05 -3.26 -8.10
CA GLN A 194 -4.11 -1.81 -7.87
C GLN A 194 -2.71 -1.26 -7.58
N VAL A 195 -2.47 -0.01 -7.97
CA VAL A 195 -1.38 0.79 -7.43
C VAL A 195 -1.96 1.53 -6.23
N VAL A 196 -1.64 1.06 -5.03
CA VAL A 196 -2.26 1.55 -3.79
C VAL A 196 -1.47 2.65 -3.11
N GLU A 197 -0.25 2.86 -3.58
CA GLU A 197 0.57 4.02 -3.21
C GLU A 197 1.35 4.51 -4.41
N THR A 198 1.28 5.82 -4.63
CA THR A 198 2.16 6.56 -5.53
C THR A 198 2.11 8.04 -5.15
N ASP A 199 3.20 8.76 -5.39
CA ASP A 199 3.23 10.21 -5.39
C ASP A 199 4.22 10.72 -6.44
N TYR A 200 4.27 12.03 -6.65
CA TYR A 200 5.24 12.69 -7.51
C TYR A 200 5.60 14.07 -6.94
N PRO A 201 6.90 14.43 -6.87
CA PRO A 201 7.32 15.69 -6.28
C PRO A 201 6.97 16.90 -7.15
N VAL A 202 6.62 17.99 -6.48
CA VAL A 202 6.51 19.33 -7.09
C VAL A 202 7.75 20.16 -6.86
N LEU A 203 8.57 19.78 -5.89
CA LEU A 203 9.83 20.39 -5.52
C LEU A 203 10.81 19.32 -5.05
N CYS A 204 12.03 19.37 -5.56
CA CYS A 204 13.13 18.50 -5.16
C CYS A 204 14.44 19.27 -5.27
N SER A 205 14.77 20.04 -4.22
CA SER A 205 15.91 20.96 -4.21
C SER A 205 17.21 20.34 -3.68
N GLY A 206 17.10 19.17 -3.06
CA GLY A 206 18.22 18.54 -2.34
C GLY A 206 18.40 19.06 -0.91
N GLN A 207 17.40 19.74 -0.34
CA GLN A 207 17.45 20.24 1.04
C GLN A 207 17.61 19.11 2.07
N TRP A 208 16.99 17.96 1.80
CA TRP A 208 16.96 16.83 2.73
C TRP A 208 17.95 15.70 2.36
N GLY A 209 18.75 15.89 1.32
CA GLY A 209 19.72 14.92 0.84
C GLY A 209 19.97 15.06 -0.65
N PRO A 210 20.78 14.18 -1.26
CA PRO A 210 20.99 14.19 -2.70
C PRO A 210 19.67 14.05 -3.46
N VAL A 211 19.46 14.88 -4.47
CA VAL A 211 18.30 14.78 -5.37
C VAL A 211 18.30 13.38 -5.99
N PRO A 212 17.24 12.57 -5.83
CA PRO A 212 17.21 11.23 -6.38
C PRO A 212 17.11 11.26 -7.91
N ASP A 213 17.72 10.26 -8.55
CA ASP A 213 17.48 10.00 -9.97
C ASP A 213 16.05 9.46 -10.14
N LEU A 214 15.17 10.25 -10.75
CA LEU A 214 13.80 9.81 -11.02
C LEU A 214 13.78 8.80 -12.19
N SER A 215 12.97 7.76 -12.04
CA SER A 215 12.86 6.66 -13.02
C SER A 215 12.31 7.08 -14.39
N GLU A 216 11.56 8.19 -14.42
CA GLU A 216 10.95 8.77 -15.64
C GLU A 216 11.37 10.24 -15.78
N PRO A 217 12.63 10.52 -16.15
CA PRO A 217 13.21 11.86 -16.11
C PRO A 217 12.61 12.84 -17.14
N SER A 218 11.77 12.36 -18.05
CA SER A 218 11.02 13.22 -19.00
C SER A 218 9.83 13.94 -18.34
N ILE A 219 9.39 13.51 -17.16
CA ILE A 219 8.32 14.17 -16.41
C ILE A 219 8.95 15.26 -15.55
N PRO A 220 8.54 16.54 -15.68
CA PRO A 220 9.13 17.62 -14.90
C PRO A 220 8.71 17.56 -13.43
N VAL A 221 9.61 17.88 -12.51
CA VAL A 221 9.28 18.07 -11.09
C VAL A 221 8.46 19.36 -10.98
N SER A 222 7.14 19.21 -10.89
CA SER A 222 6.18 20.31 -10.91
C SER A 222 4.75 19.80 -10.62
N VAL A 223 3.81 20.74 -10.43
CA VAL A 223 2.38 20.39 -10.30
C VAL A 223 1.83 19.72 -11.57
N ASP A 224 2.30 20.14 -12.76
CA ASP A 224 1.94 19.45 -14.00
C ASP A 224 2.55 18.05 -14.08
N GLY A 225 3.77 17.90 -13.61
CA GLY A 225 4.40 16.58 -13.51
C GLY A 225 3.68 15.63 -12.57
N GLN A 226 3.10 16.12 -11.46
CA GLN A 226 2.22 15.29 -10.61
C GLN A 226 1.03 14.74 -11.40
N ILE A 227 0.39 15.59 -12.19
CA ILE A 227 -0.75 15.21 -13.02
C ILE A 227 -0.32 14.20 -14.08
N ASP A 228 0.76 14.49 -14.80
CA ASP A 228 1.28 13.61 -15.85
C ASP A 228 1.70 12.23 -15.32
N TRP A 229 2.35 12.20 -14.15
CA TRP A 229 2.74 10.96 -13.49
C TRP A 229 1.52 10.10 -13.18
N VAL A 230 0.53 10.66 -12.47
CA VAL A 230 -0.67 9.90 -12.06
C VAL A 230 -1.48 9.45 -13.26
N HIS A 231 -1.64 10.30 -14.31
CA HIS A 231 -2.32 9.91 -15.53
C HIS A 231 -1.62 8.71 -16.22
N LYS A 232 -0.29 8.71 -16.27
CA LYS A 232 0.47 7.58 -16.83
C LYS A 232 0.36 6.32 -15.97
N VAL A 233 0.31 6.43 -14.64
CA VAL A 233 0.03 5.29 -13.76
C VAL A 233 -1.38 4.74 -14.02
N ILE A 234 -2.38 5.62 -14.13
CA ILE A 234 -3.76 5.24 -14.45
C ILE A 234 -3.81 4.51 -15.81
N ASP A 235 -3.11 5.03 -16.83
CA ASP A 235 -3.05 4.40 -18.14
C ASP A 235 -2.41 3.01 -18.11
N VAL A 236 -1.36 2.82 -17.31
CA VAL A 236 -0.75 1.50 -17.10
C VAL A 236 -1.72 0.54 -16.45
N VAL A 237 -2.42 0.98 -15.39
CA VAL A 237 -3.41 0.17 -14.69
C VAL A 237 -4.58 -0.20 -15.60
N ARG A 238 -5.13 0.76 -16.35
CA ARG A 238 -6.22 0.53 -17.32
C ARG A 238 -5.85 -0.48 -18.41
N GLN A 239 -4.57 -0.61 -18.74
CA GLN A 239 -4.08 -1.56 -19.75
C GLN A 239 -3.91 -2.98 -19.24
N VAL A 240 -4.13 -3.25 -17.96
CA VAL A 240 -4.12 -4.63 -17.42
C VAL A 240 -5.29 -5.41 -18.05
N PRO A 241 -5.00 -6.59 -18.64
CA PRO A 241 -6.02 -7.32 -19.40
C PRO A 241 -7.26 -7.69 -18.58
N GLN A 242 -8.40 -7.80 -19.27
CA GLN A 242 -9.69 -8.21 -18.70
C GLN A 242 -10.25 -7.24 -17.65
N GLY A 243 -9.86 -5.96 -17.71
CA GLY A 243 -10.34 -4.95 -16.76
C GLY A 243 -9.87 -5.19 -15.32
N ARG A 244 -8.77 -5.94 -15.13
CA ARG A 244 -8.28 -6.28 -13.81
C ARG A 244 -7.36 -5.23 -13.18
N GLY A 245 -7.03 -4.15 -13.87
CA GLY A 245 -6.46 -2.97 -13.25
C GLY A 245 -7.59 -2.12 -12.67
N THR A 246 -7.71 -2.03 -11.34
CA THR A 246 -8.95 -1.57 -10.71
C THR A 246 -8.80 -0.32 -9.85
N GLY A 247 -7.58 0.18 -9.61
CA GLY A 247 -7.41 1.38 -8.80
C GLY A 247 -6.01 1.97 -8.80
N VAL A 248 -5.96 3.27 -8.53
CA VAL A 248 -4.74 4.03 -8.25
C VAL A 248 -5.03 4.96 -7.08
N HIS A 249 -4.15 4.97 -6.07
CA HIS A 249 -4.27 5.79 -4.88
C HIS A 249 -3.05 6.68 -4.75
N TYR A 250 -3.27 7.95 -4.39
CA TYR A 250 -2.20 8.89 -4.11
C TYR A 250 -1.86 8.85 -2.62
N TRP A 251 -0.57 8.74 -2.29
CA TRP A 251 -0.10 8.64 -0.93
C TRP A 251 -0.19 10.00 -0.22
N GLU A 252 -0.80 10.02 0.96
CA GLU A 252 -0.86 11.16 1.90
C GLU A 252 -1.03 12.54 1.24
N PRO A 253 -2.06 12.74 0.39
CA PRO A 253 -2.17 13.90 -0.50
C PRO A 253 -2.27 15.25 0.24
N ALA A 254 -2.58 15.25 1.53
CA ALA A 254 -2.85 16.43 2.34
C ALA A 254 -2.00 16.50 3.63
N TRP A 255 -0.91 15.73 3.71
CA TRP A 255 -0.09 15.71 4.92
C TRP A 255 0.84 16.94 5.02
N THR A 256 0.26 18.08 5.42
CA THR A 256 0.97 19.35 5.51
C THR A 256 2.11 19.39 6.55
N ASN A 257 2.14 18.46 7.52
CA ASN A 257 3.20 18.39 8.51
C ASN A 257 4.49 17.74 7.98
N LEU A 258 4.41 17.00 6.87
CA LEU A 258 5.55 16.37 6.23
C LEU A 258 5.33 16.33 4.72
N THR A 259 5.57 17.45 4.04
CA THR A 259 5.28 17.61 2.61
C THR A 259 6.16 16.76 1.70
N SER A 260 7.32 16.33 2.19
CA SER A 260 8.21 15.39 1.49
C SER A 260 7.68 13.95 1.43
N LEU A 261 6.68 13.62 2.25
CA LEU A 261 6.08 12.29 2.38
C LEU A 261 7.12 11.17 2.63
N GLY A 262 8.23 11.52 3.31
CA GLY A 262 9.32 10.60 3.61
C GLY A 262 10.31 10.36 2.47
N SER A 263 10.13 10.99 1.32
CA SER A 263 11.09 10.93 0.21
C SER A 263 12.25 11.92 0.40
N ALA A 264 13.28 11.83 -0.45
CA ALA A 264 14.37 12.78 -0.50
C ALA A 264 14.00 14.11 -1.21
N CYS A 265 12.80 14.20 -1.80
CA CYS A 265 12.27 15.44 -2.37
C CYS A 265 11.55 16.28 -1.30
N ASP A 266 11.41 17.57 -1.54
CA ASP A 266 10.96 18.50 -0.50
C ASP A 266 9.43 18.53 -0.36
N ASP A 267 8.70 18.32 -1.45
CA ASP A 267 7.25 18.49 -1.48
C ASP A 267 6.61 17.60 -2.55
N ALA A 268 5.67 16.73 -2.15
CA ALA A 268 4.89 15.85 -3.02
C ALA A 268 3.37 15.92 -2.76
N ILE A 269 2.90 16.68 -1.75
CA ILE A 269 1.48 16.78 -1.44
C ILE A 269 0.70 17.59 -2.49
N LEU A 270 -0.63 17.41 -2.50
CA LEU A 270 -1.52 18.09 -3.47
C LEU A 270 -1.96 19.49 -3.02
N PHE A 271 -1.37 20.00 -1.94
CA PHE A 271 -1.66 21.32 -1.37
C PHE A 271 -0.37 22.09 -1.18
N GLN A 272 -0.44 23.39 -1.37
CA GLN A 272 0.62 24.30 -0.94
C GLN A 272 0.41 24.63 0.52
N ALA A 273 1.33 24.19 1.38
CA ALA A 273 1.30 24.52 2.80
C ALA A 273 1.89 25.91 3.05
N ASP A 274 1.24 26.68 3.91
CA ASP A 274 1.69 27.98 4.39
C ASP A 274 1.79 27.95 5.91
N TYR A 275 3.02 28.01 6.41
CA TYR A 275 3.36 27.94 7.82
C TYR A 275 3.52 29.32 8.47
N SER A 276 3.19 30.42 7.78
CA SER A 276 3.38 31.78 8.26
C SER A 276 2.58 32.08 9.54
N ALA A 277 1.49 31.37 9.79
CA ALA A 277 0.63 31.50 10.96
C ALA A 277 0.80 30.37 11.98
N TRP A 278 1.98 29.74 12.05
CA TRP A 278 2.25 28.66 13.01
C TRP A 278 1.74 28.99 14.42
N PRO A 279 1.07 28.06 15.18
CA PRO A 279 0.90 26.63 14.88
C PRO A 279 -0.24 26.28 13.91
N THR A 280 -0.94 27.24 13.35
CA THR A 280 -1.94 26.99 12.31
C THR A 280 -1.24 26.96 10.95
N THR A 281 -1.47 25.88 10.18
CA THR A 281 -1.00 25.76 8.81
C THR A 281 -2.17 25.97 7.86
N ASN A 282 -2.05 26.98 6.99
CA ASN A 282 -2.99 27.13 5.88
C ASN A 282 -2.57 26.22 4.73
N ALA A 283 -3.53 25.65 4.02
CA ALA A 283 -3.28 24.77 2.90
C ALA A 283 -4.16 25.18 1.71
N TYR A 284 -3.53 25.45 0.58
CA TYR A 284 -4.18 25.87 -0.65
C TYR A 284 -4.10 24.75 -1.67
N SER A 285 -5.24 24.31 -2.21
CA SER A 285 -5.26 23.22 -3.20
C SER A 285 -4.49 23.61 -4.47
N ARG A 286 -3.62 22.71 -4.93
CA ARG A 286 -3.00 22.77 -6.25
C ARG A 286 -3.96 22.24 -7.30
N LYS A 287 -3.77 22.59 -8.58
CA LYS A 287 -4.61 22.03 -9.65
C LYS A 287 -4.57 20.50 -9.73
N SER A 288 -3.48 19.90 -9.22
CA SER A 288 -3.30 18.45 -9.16
C SER A 288 -4.31 17.71 -8.26
N VAL A 289 -5.07 18.40 -7.38
CA VAL A 289 -6.16 17.76 -6.63
C VAL A 289 -7.26 17.18 -7.55
N ASN A 290 -7.32 17.65 -8.79
CA ASN A 290 -8.30 17.21 -9.79
C ASN A 290 -7.76 16.14 -10.76
N MET A 291 -6.55 15.61 -10.53
CA MET A 291 -5.91 14.68 -11.46
C MET A 291 -6.67 13.37 -11.70
N PHE A 292 -7.55 12.98 -10.78
CA PHE A 292 -8.40 11.80 -10.95
C PHE A 292 -9.65 12.05 -11.81
N ASN A 293 -9.92 13.28 -12.20
CA ASN A 293 -10.95 13.62 -13.18
C ASN A 293 -10.42 13.40 -14.63
N TYR A 294 -9.89 12.21 -14.90
CA TYR A 294 -9.14 11.84 -16.12
C TYR A 294 -9.88 10.81 -16.99
#